data_acd4bbee92b4d5891279779cef1ca21f
#
_entry.id   acd4bbee92b4d5891279779cef1ca21f
#
_cell.length_a   1.000
_cell.length_b   1.000
_cell.length_c   1.000
_cell.angle_alpha   90.00
_cell.angle_beta   90.00
_cell.angle_gamma   90.00
#
_symmetry.space_group_name_H-M   'P 1'
#
loop_
_entity.id
_entity.type
_entity.pdbx_description
1 polymer ?
#
loop_
_entity_poly.entity_id
_entity_poly.type
_entity_poly.pdbx_seq_one_letter_code
_entity_poly.pdbx_strand_id
1 'polypeptide(L)'
;MKTLSDNKQTTINLITSLAAFVINAGISFVLTPYILEKLGNEAYGFIGLAYDFVNYAGILTLALNSMSCRFVSYEYHRGNKEKADIYVNSILGANLILAGAITLCAVFMVWKLEYILTIPKALMFDVKLTFAIVFINYIFGICFSVFNSGTFVKNRMDLYYLRNLFSYVLKLVLTILIFTLFDVRIFFIALTTLICNAYMNVATYILMRKLLPDLKLNLRKFKWKTLSEVLRSGVWNSVQSLSDLMISGLNSLLTNRFIGTAAVSYTHLTL
;
A
#
# COMPACT_ATOMS: atom_id res chain seq x y z
N MET A 1 -28.61 0.13 -9.58
CA MET A 1 -27.54 0.22 -10.59
C MET A 1 -27.79 -0.86 -11.64
N LYS A 2 -27.85 -0.52 -12.94
CA LYS A 2 -28.02 -1.52 -14.02
C LYS A 2 -26.82 -2.48 -13.99
N THR A 3 -27.09 -3.78 -13.88
CA THR A 3 -26.10 -4.84 -14.03
C THR A 3 -25.72 -4.94 -15.51
N LEU A 4 -24.50 -4.56 -15.85
CA LEU A 4 -23.92 -4.86 -17.17
C LEU A 4 -23.68 -6.37 -17.29
N SER A 5 -23.63 -6.90 -18.51
CA SER A 5 -23.17 -8.27 -18.69
C SER A 5 -21.72 -8.40 -18.14
N ASP A 6 -21.39 -9.54 -17.51
CA ASP A 6 -20.10 -9.75 -16.85
C ASP A 6 -18.90 -9.44 -17.76
N ASN A 7 -19.00 -9.77 -19.03
CA ASN A 7 -17.96 -9.48 -20.02
C ASN A 7 -17.74 -7.98 -20.24
N LYS A 8 -18.83 -7.20 -20.33
CA LYS A 8 -18.74 -5.73 -20.46
C LYS A 8 -18.12 -5.08 -19.21
N GLN A 9 -18.53 -5.57 -18.03
CA GLN A 9 -17.98 -5.05 -16.78
C GLN A 9 -16.47 -5.36 -16.65
N THR A 10 -16.06 -6.56 -17.04
CA THR A 10 -14.64 -6.96 -17.03
C THR A 10 -13.82 -6.09 -18.00
N THR A 11 -14.36 -5.80 -19.19
CA THR A 11 -13.72 -4.88 -20.14
C THR A 11 -13.58 -3.47 -19.57
N ILE A 12 -14.62 -2.94 -18.92
CA ILE A 12 -14.56 -1.63 -18.28
C ILE A 12 -13.52 -1.62 -17.15
N ASN A 13 -13.46 -2.66 -16.33
CA ASN A 13 -12.45 -2.81 -15.29
C ASN A 13 -11.03 -2.80 -15.88
N LEU A 14 -10.81 -3.51 -16.98
CA LEU A 14 -9.51 -3.56 -17.66
C LEU A 14 -9.11 -2.19 -18.21
N ILE A 15 -10.00 -1.52 -18.94
CA ILE A 15 -9.74 -0.20 -19.50
C ILE A 15 -9.44 0.83 -18.41
N THR A 16 -10.23 0.85 -17.33
CA THR A 16 -10.02 1.78 -16.22
C THR A 16 -8.74 1.49 -15.44
N SER A 17 -8.35 0.22 -15.29
CA SER A 17 -7.08 -0.14 -14.65
C SER A 17 -5.89 0.28 -15.50
N LEU A 18 -5.96 0.06 -16.82
CA LEU A 18 -4.91 0.46 -17.76
C LEU A 18 -4.77 1.98 -17.82
N ALA A 19 -5.88 2.72 -17.89
CA ALA A 19 -5.88 4.17 -17.82
C ALA A 19 -5.25 4.69 -16.52
N ALA A 20 -5.62 4.08 -15.38
CA ALA A 20 -5.03 4.44 -14.09
C ALA A 20 -3.51 4.18 -14.05
N PHE A 21 -3.06 3.07 -14.61
CA PHE A 21 -1.64 2.74 -14.72
C PHE A 21 -0.88 3.77 -15.58
N VAL A 22 -1.37 4.06 -16.79
CA VAL A 22 -0.72 5.02 -17.72
C VAL A 22 -0.65 6.41 -17.12
N ILE A 23 -1.74 6.88 -16.50
CA ILE A 23 -1.79 8.21 -15.86
C ILE A 23 -0.85 8.26 -14.66
N ASN A 24 -0.82 7.22 -13.82
CA ASN A 24 0.11 7.16 -12.70
C ASN A 24 1.57 7.17 -13.16
N ALA A 25 1.90 6.39 -14.20
CA ALA A 25 3.24 6.36 -14.78
C ALA A 25 3.62 7.74 -15.35
N GLY A 26 2.72 8.39 -16.08
CA GLY A 26 2.94 9.74 -16.61
C GLY A 26 3.16 10.79 -15.50
N ILE A 27 2.35 10.75 -14.44
CA ILE A 27 2.50 11.63 -13.27
C ILE A 27 3.84 11.36 -12.58
N SER A 28 4.22 10.10 -12.39
CA SER A 28 5.49 9.73 -11.74
C SER A 28 6.68 10.17 -12.58
N PHE A 29 6.58 10.05 -13.91
CA PHE A 29 7.63 10.49 -14.84
C PHE A 29 7.90 12.01 -14.77
N VAL A 30 6.86 12.81 -14.53
CA VAL A 30 6.98 14.27 -14.37
C VAL A 30 7.35 14.64 -12.93
N LEU A 31 6.71 14.00 -11.95
CA LEU A 31 6.84 14.39 -10.56
C LEU A 31 8.19 14.01 -9.96
N THR A 32 8.76 12.85 -10.33
CA THR A 32 10.03 12.38 -9.78
C THR A 32 11.20 13.31 -10.09
N PRO A 33 11.45 13.75 -11.37
CA PRO A 33 12.48 14.74 -11.65
C PRO A 33 12.26 16.06 -10.93
N TYR A 34 11.01 16.55 -10.89
CA TYR A 34 10.66 17.78 -10.17
C TYR A 34 11.02 17.70 -8.68
N ILE A 35 10.72 16.57 -8.03
CA ILE A 35 11.06 16.37 -6.61
C ILE A 35 12.58 16.31 -6.42
N LEU A 36 13.29 15.57 -7.30
CA LEU A 36 14.74 15.43 -7.24
C LEU A 36 15.46 16.77 -7.43
N GLU A 37 14.99 17.60 -8.35
CA GLU A 37 15.52 18.95 -8.56
C GLU A 37 15.38 19.84 -7.32
N LYS A 38 14.22 19.74 -6.64
CA LYS A 38 13.92 20.58 -5.48
C LYS A 38 14.55 20.11 -4.16
N LEU A 39 14.59 18.79 -3.93
CA LEU A 39 15.09 18.19 -2.67
C LEU A 39 16.55 17.74 -2.73
N GLY A 40 17.06 17.44 -3.94
CA GLY A 40 18.33 16.76 -4.11
C GLY A 40 18.27 15.23 -3.89
N ASN A 41 19.28 14.55 -4.43
CA ASN A 41 19.33 13.07 -4.45
C ASN A 41 19.43 12.46 -3.05
N GLU A 42 20.22 13.09 -2.15
CA GLU A 42 20.45 12.57 -0.80
C GLU A 42 19.14 12.57 0.01
N ALA A 43 18.43 13.68 0.02
CA ALA A 43 17.18 13.81 0.74
C ALA A 43 16.10 12.88 0.17
N TYR A 44 16.00 12.77 -1.15
CA TYR A 44 15.07 11.85 -1.81
C TYR A 44 15.35 10.38 -1.50
N GLY A 45 16.63 10.00 -1.36
CA GLY A 45 17.04 8.64 -1.00
C GLY A 45 16.44 8.15 0.32
N PHE A 46 16.26 9.03 1.31
CA PHE A 46 15.63 8.66 2.58
C PHE A 46 14.14 8.31 2.45
N ILE A 47 13.45 8.83 1.42
CA ILE A 47 12.06 8.45 1.12
C ILE A 47 12.03 6.99 0.64
N GLY A 48 12.93 6.63 -0.29
CA GLY A 48 13.09 5.24 -0.75
C GLY A 48 13.35 4.28 0.40
N LEU A 49 14.32 4.62 1.26
CA LEU A 49 14.63 3.82 2.45
C LEU A 49 13.41 3.65 3.38
N ALA A 50 12.62 4.71 3.62
CA ALA A 50 11.43 4.60 4.45
C ALA A 50 10.39 3.63 3.86
N TYR A 51 10.20 3.64 2.53
CA TYR A 51 9.33 2.68 1.86
C TYR A 51 9.89 1.26 1.88
N ASP A 52 11.21 1.06 1.79
CA ASP A 52 11.83 -0.26 1.88
C ASP A 52 11.57 -0.90 3.24
N PHE A 53 11.69 -0.15 4.33
CA PHE A 53 11.35 -0.64 5.67
C PHE A 53 9.88 -1.07 5.78
N VAL A 54 8.99 -0.30 5.18
CA VAL A 54 7.55 -0.63 5.13
C VAL A 54 7.30 -1.85 4.25
N ASN A 55 8.01 -2.02 3.13
CA ASN A 55 7.90 -3.19 2.28
C ASN A 55 8.31 -4.48 3.00
N TYR A 56 9.35 -4.44 3.83
CA TYR A 56 9.71 -5.60 4.69
C TYR A 56 8.60 -5.93 5.69
N ALA A 57 8.00 -4.92 6.32
CA ALA A 57 6.83 -5.13 7.19
C ALA A 57 5.62 -5.68 6.39
N GLY A 58 5.53 -5.34 5.10
CA GLY A 58 4.51 -5.80 4.16
C GLY A 58 4.44 -7.31 4.00
N ILE A 59 5.58 -8.01 4.05
CA ILE A 59 5.65 -9.47 3.93
C ILE A 59 4.80 -10.14 5.01
N LEU A 60 4.80 -9.60 6.24
CA LEU A 60 4.05 -10.15 7.37
C LEU A 60 2.53 -10.04 7.14
N THR A 61 2.09 -8.98 6.47
CA THR A 61 0.67 -8.73 6.24
C THR A 61 0.16 -9.34 4.94
N LEU A 62 1.07 -9.72 4.03
CA LEU A 62 0.73 -10.26 2.72
C LEU A 62 -0.01 -11.58 2.80
N ALA A 63 0.42 -12.50 3.68
CA ALA A 63 -0.24 -13.78 3.90
C ALA A 63 -1.74 -13.61 4.25
N LEU A 64 -2.05 -12.60 5.04
CA LEU A 64 -3.41 -12.30 5.45
C LEU A 64 -4.22 -11.60 4.35
N ASN A 65 -3.65 -10.58 3.74
CA ASN A 65 -4.40 -9.67 2.89
C ASN A 65 -4.53 -10.16 1.44
N SER A 66 -3.59 -10.97 0.93
CA SER A 66 -3.60 -11.50 -0.44
C SER A 66 -4.80 -12.39 -0.75
N MET A 67 -5.33 -13.10 0.24
CA MET A 67 -6.47 -14.01 0.09
C MET A 67 -7.80 -13.45 0.60
N SER A 68 -7.79 -12.31 1.30
CA SER A 68 -8.96 -11.75 1.97
C SER A 68 -10.16 -11.56 1.03
N CYS A 69 -9.97 -10.89 -0.09
CA CYS A 69 -11.04 -10.63 -1.06
C CYS A 69 -11.62 -11.91 -1.67
N ARG A 70 -10.79 -12.95 -1.88
CA ARG A 70 -11.22 -14.24 -2.46
C ARG A 70 -12.13 -15.00 -1.52
N PHE A 71 -11.78 -15.14 -0.24
CA PHE A 71 -12.61 -15.83 0.76
C PHE A 71 -13.93 -15.11 0.99
N VAL A 72 -13.91 -13.79 1.12
CA VAL A 72 -15.14 -13.00 1.26
C VAL A 72 -16.04 -13.14 0.03
N SER A 73 -15.46 -13.06 -1.19
CA SER A 73 -16.20 -13.19 -2.44
C SER A 73 -16.81 -14.57 -2.60
N TYR A 74 -16.06 -15.64 -2.29
CA TYR A 74 -16.50 -17.00 -2.40
C TYR A 74 -17.74 -17.28 -1.53
N GLU A 75 -17.71 -16.93 -0.25
CA GLU A 75 -18.84 -17.15 0.65
C GLU A 75 -20.03 -16.24 0.33
N TYR A 76 -19.77 -15.01 -0.07
CA TYR A 76 -20.82 -14.08 -0.48
C TYR A 76 -21.62 -14.58 -1.69
N HIS A 77 -20.95 -15.11 -2.75
CA HIS A 77 -21.61 -15.63 -3.94
C HIS A 77 -22.30 -16.98 -3.70
N ARG A 78 -21.88 -17.75 -2.69
CA ARG A 78 -22.60 -18.94 -2.24
C ARG A 78 -23.88 -18.62 -1.44
N GLY A 79 -24.17 -17.34 -1.22
CA GLY A 79 -25.30 -16.91 -0.39
C GLY A 79 -25.05 -16.97 1.12
N ASN A 80 -23.86 -17.39 1.55
CA ASN A 80 -23.52 -17.53 2.96
C ASN A 80 -22.97 -16.21 3.54
N LYS A 81 -23.87 -15.22 3.64
CA LYS A 81 -23.54 -13.86 4.11
C LYS A 81 -22.96 -13.86 5.53
N GLU A 82 -23.44 -14.75 6.41
CA GLU A 82 -22.94 -14.85 7.77
C GLU A 82 -21.47 -15.27 7.81
N LYS A 83 -21.08 -16.23 6.98
CA LYS A 83 -19.68 -16.64 6.86
C LYS A 83 -18.81 -15.57 6.22
N ALA A 84 -19.32 -14.86 5.21
CA ALA A 84 -18.64 -13.69 4.64
C ALA A 84 -18.40 -12.59 5.69
N ASP A 85 -19.39 -12.33 6.58
CA ASP A 85 -19.21 -11.44 7.74
C ASP A 85 -18.07 -11.90 8.66
N ILE A 86 -18.02 -13.21 8.96
CA ILE A 86 -16.98 -13.78 9.83
C ILE A 86 -15.60 -13.58 9.21
N TYR A 87 -15.44 -13.80 7.89
CA TYR A 87 -14.17 -13.56 7.20
C TYR A 87 -13.76 -12.10 7.27
N VAL A 88 -14.66 -11.16 6.90
CA VAL A 88 -14.37 -9.71 6.95
C VAL A 88 -13.93 -9.29 8.36
N ASN A 89 -14.66 -9.70 9.39
CA ASN A 89 -14.39 -9.30 10.77
C ASN A 89 -13.14 -9.99 11.35
N SER A 90 -12.85 -11.23 10.96
CA SER A 90 -11.64 -11.93 11.38
C SER A 90 -10.39 -11.32 10.75
N ILE A 91 -10.45 -10.95 9.46
CA ILE A 91 -9.35 -10.29 8.76
C ILE A 91 -9.14 -8.87 9.32
N LEU A 92 -10.24 -8.12 9.54
CA LEU A 92 -10.15 -6.79 10.15
C LEU A 92 -9.53 -6.85 11.54
N GLY A 93 -9.98 -7.78 12.39
CA GLY A 93 -9.42 -7.97 13.73
C GLY A 93 -7.93 -8.33 13.71
N ALA A 94 -7.53 -9.23 12.81
CA ALA A 94 -6.12 -9.58 12.62
C ALA A 94 -5.28 -8.40 12.12
N ASN A 95 -5.80 -7.61 11.18
CA ASN A 95 -5.12 -6.40 10.70
C ASN A 95 -4.95 -5.37 11.81
N LEU A 96 -5.92 -5.20 12.71
CA LEU A 96 -5.80 -4.31 13.86
C LEU A 96 -4.73 -4.80 14.85
N ILE A 97 -4.62 -6.11 15.09
CA ILE A 97 -3.57 -6.68 15.93
C ILE A 97 -2.20 -6.46 15.29
N LEU A 98 -2.05 -6.74 13.99
CA LEU A 98 -0.82 -6.49 13.24
C LEU A 98 -0.46 -5.00 13.22
N ALA A 99 -1.44 -4.13 13.01
CA ALA A 99 -1.26 -2.68 13.05
C ALA A 99 -0.72 -2.22 14.41
N GLY A 100 -1.23 -2.76 15.53
CA GLY A 100 -0.72 -2.50 16.88
C GLY A 100 0.73 -2.95 17.03
N ALA A 101 1.06 -4.18 16.62
CA ALA A 101 2.43 -4.70 16.69
C ALA A 101 3.40 -3.88 15.82
N ILE A 102 3.01 -3.54 14.59
CA ILE A 102 3.82 -2.72 13.69
C ILE A 102 3.99 -1.30 14.24
N THR A 103 2.96 -0.73 14.89
CA THR A 103 3.07 0.57 15.53
C THR A 103 4.13 0.58 16.62
N LEU A 104 4.16 -0.44 17.47
CA LEU A 104 5.18 -0.56 18.54
C LEU A 104 6.60 -0.66 17.94
N CYS A 105 6.77 -1.51 16.91
CA CYS A 105 8.05 -1.64 16.20
C CYS A 105 8.45 -0.31 15.51
N ALA A 106 7.51 0.38 14.87
CA ALA A 106 7.75 1.64 14.17
C ALA A 106 8.18 2.75 15.12
N VAL A 107 7.49 2.89 16.26
CA VAL A 107 7.87 3.87 17.30
C VAL A 107 9.29 3.62 17.79
N PHE A 108 9.63 2.37 18.12
CA PHE A 108 10.97 2.02 18.57
C PHE A 108 12.02 2.29 17.47
N MET A 109 11.72 1.93 16.23
CA MET A 109 12.62 2.12 15.09
C MET A 109 12.86 3.61 14.80
N VAL A 110 11.78 4.42 14.74
CA VAL A 110 11.91 5.87 14.50
C VAL A 110 12.68 6.54 15.64
N TRP A 111 12.46 6.12 16.88
CA TRP A 111 13.22 6.63 18.03
C TRP A 111 14.72 6.34 17.90
N LYS A 112 15.09 5.12 17.48
CA LYS A 112 16.49 4.67 17.34
C LYS A 112 17.05 4.81 15.92
N LEU A 113 16.40 5.56 15.04
CA LEU A 113 16.74 5.65 13.61
C LEU A 113 18.19 6.09 13.36
N GLU A 114 18.70 6.99 14.21
CA GLU A 114 20.08 7.49 14.16
C GLU A 114 21.16 6.42 14.39
N TYR A 115 20.81 5.28 15.03
CA TYR A 115 21.71 4.15 15.21
C TYR A 115 21.64 3.16 14.04
N ILE A 116 20.59 3.22 13.24
CA ILE A 116 20.35 2.31 12.10
C ILE A 116 20.87 2.93 10.81
N LEU A 117 20.65 4.24 10.64
CA LEU A 117 21.00 4.98 9.43
C LEU A 117 21.94 6.13 9.74
N THR A 118 22.91 6.33 8.85
CA THR A 118 23.77 7.51 8.90
C THR A 118 23.02 8.69 8.30
N ILE A 119 22.50 9.59 9.16
CA ILE A 119 21.68 10.72 8.75
C ILE A 119 22.43 12.02 9.07
N PRO A 120 22.59 12.95 8.10
CA PRO A 120 23.14 14.27 8.37
C PRO A 120 22.32 14.99 9.45
N LYS A 121 22.99 15.67 10.37
CA LYS A 121 22.32 16.37 11.49
C LYS A 121 21.25 17.35 11.02
N ALA A 122 21.47 18.01 9.89
CA ALA A 122 20.53 18.98 9.31
C ALA A 122 19.20 18.31 8.85
N LEU A 123 19.23 17.04 8.43
CA LEU A 123 18.08 16.29 7.92
C LEU A 123 17.43 15.38 8.96
N MET A 124 18.01 15.26 10.16
CA MET A 124 17.59 14.31 11.18
C MET A 124 16.10 14.40 11.52
N PHE A 125 15.60 15.60 11.76
CA PHE A 125 14.19 15.82 12.07
C PHE A 125 13.28 15.43 10.91
N ASP A 126 13.61 15.90 9.71
CA ASP A 126 12.80 15.66 8.51
C ASP A 126 12.75 14.17 8.14
N VAL A 127 13.88 13.48 8.28
CA VAL A 127 13.94 12.01 8.03
C VAL A 127 13.14 11.24 9.07
N LYS A 128 13.31 11.52 10.37
CA LYS A 128 12.52 10.87 11.44
C LYS A 128 11.01 11.09 11.22
N LEU A 129 10.61 12.30 10.87
CA LEU A 129 9.22 12.64 10.60
C LEU A 129 8.70 11.94 9.35
N THR A 130 9.51 11.85 8.28
CA THR A 130 9.19 11.11 7.06
C THR A 130 8.91 9.64 7.36
N PHE A 131 9.82 8.98 8.10
CA PHE A 131 9.63 7.58 8.51
C PHE A 131 8.35 7.40 9.33
N ALA A 132 8.09 8.27 10.31
CA ALA A 132 6.86 8.23 11.11
C ALA A 132 5.60 8.32 10.23
N ILE A 133 5.56 9.28 9.30
CA ILE A 133 4.42 9.47 8.41
C ILE A 133 4.24 8.26 7.48
N VAL A 134 5.32 7.71 6.93
CA VAL A 134 5.27 6.53 6.05
C VAL A 134 4.76 5.31 6.80
N PHE A 135 5.18 5.09 8.05
CA PHE A 135 4.61 4.01 8.88
C PHE A 135 3.13 4.23 9.23
N ILE A 136 2.75 5.46 9.59
CA ILE A 136 1.33 5.80 9.84
C ILE A 136 0.51 5.49 8.59
N ASN A 137 0.98 5.90 7.41
CA ASN A 137 0.31 5.62 6.14
C ASN A 137 0.13 4.12 5.90
N TYR A 138 1.16 3.32 6.16
CA TYR A 138 1.11 1.86 6.02
C TYR A 138 0.11 1.22 7.00
N ILE A 139 0.13 1.63 8.27
CA ILE A 139 -0.78 1.15 9.32
C ILE A 139 -2.23 1.44 8.93
N PHE A 140 -2.52 2.65 8.45
CA PHE A 140 -3.84 2.98 7.92
C PHE A 140 -4.23 2.07 6.75
N GLY A 141 -3.33 1.84 5.79
CA GLY A 141 -3.54 0.95 4.66
C GLY A 141 -3.92 -0.47 5.08
N ILE A 142 -3.23 -1.05 6.07
CA ILE A 142 -3.54 -2.39 6.59
C ILE A 142 -4.93 -2.42 7.21
N CYS A 143 -5.27 -1.46 8.06
CA CYS A 143 -6.58 -1.40 8.72
C CYS A 143 -7.75 -1.34 7.72
N PHE A 144 -7.55 -0.69 6.58
CA PHE A 144 -8.58 -0.52 5.56
C PHE A 144 -8.53 -1.54 4.42
N SER A 145 -7.50 -2.38 4.33
CA SER A 145 -7.27 -3.32 3.21
C SER A 145 -8.44 -4.27 2.95
N VAL A 146 -9.12 -4.74 4.00
CA VAL A 146 -10.25 -5.66 3.90
C VAL A 146 -11.45 -5.04 3.15
N PHE A 147 -11.58 -3.72 3.15
CA PHE A 147 -12.69 -3.03 2.48
C PHE A 147 -12.59 -3.04 0.95
N ASN A 148 -11.43 -3.40 0.38
CA ASN A 148 -11.29 -3.68 -1.05
C ASN A 148 -12.19 -4.83 -1.52
N SER A 149 -12.61 -5.71 -0.61
CA SER A 149 -13.54 -6.81 -0.92
C SER A 149 -14.87 -6.32 -1.50
N GLY A 150 -15.32 -5.10 -1.18
CA GLY A 150 -16.55 -4.54 -1.73
C GLY A 150 -16.55 -4.43 -3.25
N THR A 151 -15.53 -3.84 -3.81
CA THR A 151 -15.36 -3.69 -5.27
C THR A 151 -15.04 -5.03 -5.94
N PHE A 152 -14.27 -5.88 -5.26
CA PHE A 152 -13.91 -7.20 -5.76
C PHE A 152 -15.13 -8.14 -5.86
N VAL A 153 -15.93 -8.26 -4.79
CA VAL A 153 -17.13 -9.12 -4.75
C VAL A 153 -18.16 -8.74 -5.82
N LYS A 154 -18.33 -7.44 -6.08
CA LYS A 154 -19.30 -6.95 -7.08
C LYS A 154 -18.70 -6.78 -8.47
N ASN A 155 -17.46 -7.21 -8.70
CA ASN A 155 -16.75 -7.02 -9.97
C ASN A 155 -16.76 -5.53 -10.42
N ARG A 156 -16.68 -4.58 -9.47
CA ARG A 156 -16.73 -3.14 -9.74
C ARG A 156 -15.38 -2.47 -9.43
N MET A 157 -14.31 -3.07 -9.99
CA MET A 157 -12.95 -2.51 -9.87
C MET A 157 -12.82 -1.16 -10.60
N ASP A 158 -13.66 -0.89 -11.59
CA ASP A 158 -13.80 0.41 -12.25
C ASP A 158 -13.95 1.57 -11.23
N LEU A 159 -14.79 1.37 -10.22
CA LEU A 159 -15.02 2.38 -9.18
C LEU A 159 -13.79 2.62 -8.29
N TYR A 160 -13.01 1.58 -8.06
CA TYR A 160 -11.74 1.69 -7.35
C TYR A 160 -10.71 2.46 -8.18
N TYR A 161 -10.50 2.07 -9.44
CA TYR A 161 -9.51 2.70 -10.31
C TYR A 161 -9.83 4.15 -10.64
N LEU A 162 -11.11 4.52 -10.81
CA LEU A 162 -11.52 5.91 -11.00
C LEU A 162 -11.16 6.81 -9.80
N ARG A 163 -11.32 6.29 -8.57
CA ARG A 163 -10.90 7.02 -7.37
C ARG A 163 -9.40 7.11 -7.24
N ASN A 164 -8.72 6.06 -7.65
CA ASN A 164 -7.27 6.01 -7.67
C ASN A 164 -6.69 7.06 -8.65
N LEU A 165 -7.31 7.22 -9.83
CA LEU A 165 -6.99 8.30 -10.76
C LEU A 165 -7.09 9.69 -10.11
N PHE A 166 -8.20 9.95 -9.42
CA PHE A 166 -8.36 11.20 -8.69
C PHE A 166 -7.27 11.38 -7.62
N SER A 167 -6.94 10.30 -6.89
CA SER A 167 -5.87 10.31 -5.89
C SER A 167 -4.49 10.66 -6.49
N TYR A 168 -4.18 10.14 -7.69
CA TYR A 168 -2.91 10.45 -8.37
C TYR A 168 -2.83 11.92 -8.79
N VAL A 169 -3.91 12.46 -9.37
CA VAL A 169 -3.98 13.88 -9.73
C VAL A 169 -3.91 14.75 -8.47
N LEU A 170 -4.62 14.38 -7.42
CA LEU A 170 -4.57 15.07 -6.13
C LEU A 170 -3.15 15.11 -5.56
N LYS A 171 -2.42 13.98 -5.63
CA LYS A 171 -1.03 13.89 -5.18
C LYS A 171 -0.13 14.86 -5.96
N LEU A 172 -0.27 14.91 -7.29
CA LEU A 172 0.48 15.83 -8.15
C LEU A 172 0.23 17.28 -7.74
N VAL A 173 -1.05 17.66 -7.67
CA VAL A 173 -1.46 19.02 -7.32
C VAL A 173 -0.97 19.42 -5.91
N LEU A 174 -1.19 18.56 -4.92
CA LEU A 174 -0.78 18.82 -3.54
C LEU A 174 0.75 18.96 -3.41
N THR A 175 1.51 18.09 -4.10
CA THR A 175 2.98 18.16 -4.04
C THR A 175 3.50 19.45 -4.63
N ILE A 176 3.00 19.85 -5.81
CA ILE A 176 3.41 21.12 -6.44
C ILE A 176 2.99 22.31 -5.56
N LEU A 177 1.76 22.31 -5.05
CA LEU A 177 1.22 23.40 -4.23
C LEU A 177 2.02 23.55 -2.93
N ILE A 178 2.33 22.46 -2.24
CA ILE A 178 3.11 22.54 -0.99
C ILE A 178 4.54 23.02 -1.27
N PHE A 179 5.18 22.55 -2.34
CA PHE A 179 6.54 22.97 -2.68
C PHE A 179 6.63 24.41 -3.23
N THR A 180 5.50 25.00 -3.63
CA THR A 180 5.45 26.41 -4.04
C THR A 180 5.11 27.35 -2.88
N LEU A 181 4.35 26.89 -1.89
CA LEU A 181 3.88 27.71 -0.78
C LEU A 181 4.76 27.62 0.48
N PHE A 182 5.50 26.50 0.64
CA PHE A 182 6.31 26.23 1.82
C PHE A 182 7.76 25.91 1.43
N ASP A 183 8.67 25.98 2.41
CA ASP A 183 10.03 25.49 2.25
C ASP A 183 10.02 24.00 1.87
N VAL A 184 10.87 23.65 0.90
CA VAL A 184 10.91 22.26 0.40
C VAL A 184 11.53 21.34 1.43
N ARG A 185 10.74 20.41 1.97
CA ARG A 185 11.17 19.42 2.98
C ARG A 185 10.73 18.00 2.60
N ILE A 186 11.52 17.02 3.00
CA ILE A 186 11.32 15.60 2.67
C ILE A 186 9.95 15.09 3.12
N PHE A 187 9.56 15.40 4.36
CA PHE A 187 8.35 14.87 4.96
C PHE A 187 7.05 15.31 4.27
N PHE A 188 7.07 16.41 3.49
CA PHE A 188 5.89 16.84 2.73
C PHE A 188 5.47 15.83 1.67
N ILE A 189 6.41 15.07 1.07
CA ILE A 189 6.08 14.02 0.11
C ILE A 189 5.37 12.86 0.81
N ALA A 190 5.84 12.48 1.98
CA ALA A 190 5.18 11.47 2.80
C ALA A 190 3.78 11.95 3.25
N LEU A 191 3.65 13.23 3.61
CA LEU A 191 2.39 13.83 4.03
C LEU A 191 1.37 13.88 2.88
N THR A 192 1.75 14.32 1.68
CA THR A 192 0.87 14.31 0.50
C THR A 192 0.41 12.89 0.19
N THR A 193 1.29 11.90 0.29
CA THR A 193 0.97 10.49 0.08
C THR A 193 0.00 9.99 1.16
N LEU A 194 0.20 10.37 2.42
CA LEU A 194 -0.72 10.02 3.52
C LEU A 194 -2.13 10.59 3.28
N ILE A 195 -2.23 11.87 2.89
CA ILE A 195 -3.53 12.52 2.58
C ILE A 195 -4.25 11.79 1.44
N CYS A 196 -3.54 11.48 0.36
CA CYS A 196 -4.11 10.78 -0.79
C CYS A 196 -4.55 9.36 -0.44
N ASN A 197 -3.76 8.63 0.33
CA ASN A 197 -4.12 7.28 0.78
C ASN A 197 -5.23 7.29 1.83
N ALA A 198 -5.29 8.28 2.71
CA ALA A 198 -6.42 8.45 3.62
C ALA A 198 -7.73 8.67 2.85
N TYR A 199 -7.71 9.51 1.80
CA TYR A 199 -8.84 9.65 0.88
C TYR A 199 -9.23 8.29 0.26
N MET A 200 -8.26 7.52 -0.27
CA MET A 200 -8.52 6.21 -0.88
C MET A 200 -9.09 5.20 0.11
N ASN A 201 -8.57 5.15 1.33
CA ASN A 201 -9.04 4.26 2.38
C ASN A 201 -10.49 4.57 2.75
N VAL A 202 -10.82 5.84 2.95
CA VAL A 202 -12.21 6.27 3.22
C VAL A 202 -13.12 5.97 2.03
N ALA A 203 -12.68 6.27 0.82
CA ALA A 203 -13.45 6.00 -0.40
C ALA A 203 -13.74 4.50 -0.58
N THR A 204 -12.77 3.64 -0.29
CA THR A 204 -12.90 2.18 -0.36
C THR A 204 -13.88 1.65 0.70
N TYR A 205 -13.80 2.17 1.92
CA TYR A 205 -14.78 1.86 2.98
C TYR A 205 -16.21 2.25 2.56
N ILE A 206 -16.40 3.47 2.05
CA ILE A 206 -17.72 3.93 1.56
C ILE A 206 -18.22 3.05 0.42
N LEU A 207 -17.33 2.66 -0.50
CA LEU A 207 -17.67 1.74 -1.59
C LEU A 207 -18.12 0.38 -1.06
N MET A 208 -17.39 -0.20 -0.13
CA MET A 208 -17.78 -1.47 0.47
C MET A 208 -19.18 -1.37 1.11
N ARG A 209 -19.44 -0.32 1.89
CA ARG A 209 -20.76 -0.11 2.53
C ARG A 209 -21.90 0.06 1.53
N LYS A 210 -21.64 0.69 0.37
CA LYS A 210 -22.63 0.85 -0.71
C LYS A 210 -22.84 -0.42 -1.52
N LEU A 211 -21.80 -1.17 -1.80
CA LEU A 211 -21.85 -2.36 -2.65
C LEU A 211 -22.30 -3.61 -1.90
N LEU A 212 -21.95 -3.70 -0.62
CA LEU A 212 -22.25 -4.83 0.26
C LEU A 212 -22.95 -4.37 1.55
N PRO A 213 -24.17 -3.77 1.44
CA PRO A 213 -24.89 -3.25 2.62
C PRO A 213 -25.27 -4.33 3.63
N ASP A 214 -25.37 -5.58 3.16
CA ASP A 214 -25.74 -6.75 3.97
C ASP A 214 -24.61 -7.20 4.90
N LEU A 215 -23.34 -6.84 4.60
CA LEU A 215 -22.21 -7.22 5.44
C LEU A 215 -22.12 -6.35 6.69
N LYS A 216 -22.05 -7.02 7.85
CA LYS A 216 -22.02 -6.35 9.16
C LYS A 216 -20.61 -6.34 9.73
N LEU A 217 -20.10 -5.13 10.01
CA LEU A 217 -18.84 -4.96 10.73
C LEU A 217 -19.10 -5.12 12.24
N ASN A 218 -18.62 -6.21 12.81
CA ASN A 218 -18.72 -6.52 14.24
C ASN A 218 -17.53 -7.40 14.66
N LEU A 219 -16.52 -6.80 15.29
CA LEU A 219 -15.31 -7.50 15.73
C LEU A 219 -15.58 -8.68 16.69
N ARG A 220 -16.77 -8.74 17.33
CA ARG A 220 -17.15 -9.91 18.15
C ARG A 220 -17.33 -11.19 17.31
N LYS A 221 -17.47 -11.06 15.98
CA LYS A 221 -17.53 -12.22 15.04
C LYS A 221 -16.13 -12.74 14.66
N PHE A 222 -15.05 -12.22 15.25
CA PHE A 222 -13.71 -12.73 15.03
C PHE A 222 -13.59 -14.21 15.39
N LYS A 223 -13.01 -15.01 14.49
CA LYS A 223 -12.76 -16.44 14.70
C LYS A 223 -11.33 -16.80 14.26
N TRP A 224 -10.54 -17.32 15.19
CA TRP A 224 -9.18 -17.79 14.93
C TRP A 224 -9.11 -18.89 13.86
N LYS A 225 -10.09 -19.79 13.83
CA LYS A 225 -10.18 -20.86 12.82
C LYS A 225 -10.26 -20.27 11.41
N THR A 226 -11.13 -19.30 11.20
CA THR A 226 -11.29 -18.58 9.92
C THR A 226 -10.01 -17.86 9.52
N LEU A 227 -9.34 -17.20 10.48
CA LEU A 227 -8.06 -16.55 10.26
C LEU A 227 -6.99 -17.55 9.82
N SER A 228 -6.90 -18.71 10.48
CA SER A 228 -5.94 -19.76 10.12
C SER A 228 -6.16 -20.30 8.70
N GLU A 229 -7.41 -20.42 8.24
CA GLU A 229 -7.72 -20.81 6.86
C GLU A 229 -7.19 -19.80 5.84
N VAL A 230 -7.37 -18.49 6.11
CA VAL A 230 -6.87 -17.41 5.25
C VAL A 230 -5.35 -17.40 5.24
N LEU A 231 -4.71 -17.46 6.41
CA LEU A 231 -3.26 -17.46 6.54
C LEU A 231 -2.61 -18.64 5.84
N ARG A 232 -3.15 -19.85 6.04
CA ARG A 232 -2.62 -21.07 5.39
C ARG A 232 -2.67 -20.97 3.87
N SER A 233 -3.71 -20.36 3.32
CA SER A 233 -3.83 -20.16 1.87
C SER A 233 -2.95 -19.03 1.36
N GLY A 234 -2.70 -17.99 2.19
CA GLY A 234 -1.94 -16.81 1.80
C GLY A 234 -0.44 -16.91 2.03
N VAL A 235 0.03 -17.88 2.86
CA VAL A 235 1.46 -18.02 3.21
C VAL A 235 2.35 -18.22 1.98
N TRP A 236 1.85 -18.92 0.97
CA TRP A 236 2.60 -19.14 -0.27
C TRP A 236 2.89 -17.85 -1.03
N ASN A 237 1.99 -16.86 -0.98
CA ASN A 237 2.23 -15.55 -1.56
C ASN A 237 3.32 -14.77 -0.79
N SER A 238 3.38 -14.93 0.53
CA SER A 238 4.47 -14.36 1.33
C SER A 238 5.82 -15.03 1.04
N VAL A 239 5.84 -16.35 0.84
CA VAL A 239 7.07 -17.08 0.44
C VAL A 239 7.53 -16.62 -0.93
N GLN A 240 6.61 -16.47 -1.89
CA GLN A 240 6.95 -15.94 -3.22
C GLN A 240 7.53 -14.53 -3.13
N SER A 241 6.87 -13.62 -2.42
CA SER A 241 7.37 -12.25 -2.26
C SER A 241 8.71 -12.18 -1.53
N LEU A 242 8.95 -13.06 -0.55
CA LEU A 242 10.24 -13.18 0.10
C LEU A 242 11.31 -13.65 -0.90
N SER A 243 10.97 -14.62 -1.76
CA SER A 243 11.88 -15.09 -2.82
C SER A 243 12.21 -13.98 -3.81
N ASP A 244 11.23 -13.19 -4.24
CA ASP A 244 11.43 -12.06 -5.15
C ASP A 244 12.33 -10.99 -4.53
N LEU A 245 12.16 -10.68 -3.24
CA LEU A 245 13.02 -9.78 -2.50
C LEU A 245 14.46 -10.34 -2.32
N MET A 246 14.59 -11.62 -2.06
CA MET A 246 15.91 -12.26 -1.98
C MET A 246 16.62 -12.25 -3.33
N ILE A 247 15.93 -12.56 -4.41
CA ILE A 247 16.49 -12.55 -5.76
C ILE A 247 16.95 -11.14 -6.13
N SER A 248 16.12 -10.14 -5.95
CA SER A 248 16.46 -8.73 -6.26
C SER A 248 17.62 -8.24 -5.38
N GLY A 249 17.58 -8.54 -4.08
CA GLY A 249 18.65 -8.18 -3.14
C GLY A 249 19.98 -8.89 -3.43
N LEU A 250 19.95 -10.19 -3.75
CA LEU A 250 21.14 -10.94 -4.14
C LEU A 250 21.72 -10.41 -5.46
N ASN A 251 20.87 -10.13 -6.45
CA ASN A 251 21.32 -9.55 -7.72
C ASN A 251 22.06 -8.22 -7.47
N SER A 252 21.52 -7.34 -6.65
CA SER A 252 22.16 -6.07 -6.30
C SER A 252 23.48 -6.26 -5.56
N LEU A 253 23.51 -7.18 -4.59
CA LEU A 253 24.73 -7.49 -3.84
C LEU A 253 25.82 -8.12 -4.71
N LEU A 254 25.47 -9.09 -5.55
CA LEU A 254 26.40 -9.75 -6.48
C LEU A 254 26.93 -8.77 -7.51
N THR A 255 26.05 -7.94 -8.08
CA THR A 255 26.44 -6.90 -9.03
C THR A 255 27.39 -5.88 -8.37
N ASN A 256 27.07 -5.44 -7.15
CA ASN A 256 27.96 -4.55 -6.40
C ASN A 256 29.33 -5.19 -6.11
N ARG A 257 29.33 -6.44 -5.65
CA ARG A 257 30.55 -7.15 -5.22
C ARG A 257 31.46 -7.52 -6.39
N PHE A 258 30.88 -7.93 -7.54
CA PHE A 258 31.66 -8.49 -8.66
C PHE A 258 31.84 -7.51 -9.83
N ILE A 259 30.95 -6.53 -10.00
CA ILE A 259 30.95 -5.61 -11.15
C ILE A 259 31.18 -4.16 -10.70
N GLY A 260 30.75 -3.81 -9.49
CA GLY A 260 30.91 -2.47 -8.90
C GLY A 260 29.62 -1.67 -8.77
N THR A 261 29.67 -0.59 -7.99
CA THR A 261 28.52 0.25 -7.64
C THR A 261 27.85 0.91 -8.85
N ALA A 262 28.62 1.25 -9.89
CA ALA A 262 28.08 1.83 -11.12
C ALA A 262 27.15 0.86 -11.87
N ALA A 263 27.42 -0.44 -11.83
CA ALA A 263 26.59 -1.45 -12.48
C ALA A 263 25.25 -1.69 -11.74
N VAL A 264 25.19 -1.45 -10.44
CA VAL A 264 23.98 -1.56 -9.63
C VAL A 264 22.93 -0.55 -10.10
N SER A 265 23.34 0.67 -10.48
CA SER A 265 22.43 1.69 -10.99
C SER A 265 21.72 1.28 -12.29
N TYR A 266 22.37 0.47 -13.13
CA TYR A 266 21.75 -0.06 -14.37
C TYR A 266 20.74 -1.18 -14.08
N THR A 267 20.95 -2.00 -13.06
CA THR A 267 19.97 -3.04 -12.68
C THR A 267 18.69 -2.47 -12.12
N HIS A 268 18.74 -1.30 -11.48
CA HIS A 268 17.54 -0.58 -11.01
C HIS A 268 16.78 0.18 -12.10
N LEU A 269 17.42 0.45 -13.25
CA LEU A 269 16.76 1.11 -14.40
C LEU A 269 16.05 0.12 -15.34
N THR A 270 16.36 -1.17 -15.25
CA THR A 270 15.79 -2.24 -16.11
C THR A 270 14.67 -3.04 -15.43
N LEU A 271 14.32 -2.74 -14.20
CA LEU A 271 13.19 -3.31 -13.45
C LEU A 271 12.10 -2.25 -13.24
#